data_ceada833a3a954e9ead11f6796653cc3
#
_entry.id   ceada833a3a954e9ead11f6796653cc3
#
_cell.length_a   1.000
_cell.length_b   1.000
_cell.length_c   1.000
_cell.angle_alpha   90.00
_cell.angle_beta   90.00
_cell.angle_gamma   90.00
#
_symmetry.space_group_name_H-M   'P 1'
#
loop_
_entity.id
_entity.type
_entity.pdbx_description
1 polymer ?
#
loop_
_entity_poly.entity_id
_entity_poly.type
_entity_poly.pdbx_seq_one_letter_code
_entity_poly.pdbx_strand_id
1 'polypeptide(L)'
;MEGKRILYIEDERSMAKIIVDMLHLKGFEVLHLENGKDILEILKKFKPDLCIFDVMLPHIDGFSVAHRVRSVNTTIPIIFLTAKGLTQDVIDGFNAGANDYIKKPFSIDELLIRIAHQLKQSEQAASAAPAADRILGDCIFSSQQYTLQVGDSIFSLSQREVEVMSLLFQRPEEIINRKQLLLSVWGDDSFYNSRNLDVYIRKIRTYFQASARISLITLKSVGFKVILK
;
A
#
# COMPACT_ATOMS: atom_id res chain seq x y z
N MET A 1 1.12 13.70 -15.40
CA MET A 1 1.55 12.26 -15.18
C MET A 1 2.47 11.77 -16.31
N GLU A 2 2.68 12.59 -17.33
CA GLU A 2 3.58 12.27 -18.44
C GLU A 2 5.01 12.01 -17.97
N GLY A 3 5.66 10.98 -18.51
CA GLY A 3 7.03 10.60 -18.18
C GLY A 3 7.19 9.81 -16.87
N LYS A 4 6.11 9.47 -16.13
CA LYS A 4 6.19 8.59 -14.97
C LYS A 4 6.49 7.16 -15.40
N ARG A 5 7.37 6.49 -14.65
CA ARG A 5 7.88 5.15 -14.96
C ARG A 5 7.10 4.09 -14.21
N ILE A 6 6.55 3.15 -14.95
CA ILE A 6 5.78 2.02 -14.41
C ILE A 6 6.54 0.72 -14.70
N LEU A 7 6.84 -0.03 -13.65
CA LEU A 7 7.33 -1.40 -13.77
C LEU A 7 6.15 -2.36 -13.72
N TYR A 8 5.91 -3.10 -14.79
CA TYR A 8 4.80 -4.03 -14.91
C TYR A 8 5.30 -5.47 -15.05
N ILE A 9 4.82 -6.38 -14.20
CA ILE A 9 5.17 -7.81 -14.26
C ILE A 9 3.89 -8.62 -14.49
N GLU A 10 3.84 -9.32 -15.60
CA GLU A 10 2.72 -10.15 -16.08
C GLU A 10 3.28 -11.19 -17.06
N ASP A 11 2.97 -12.46 -16.88
CA ASP A 11 3.41 -13.53 -17.74
C ASP A 11 2.49 -13.78 -18.95
N GLU A 12 1.23 -13.34 -18.87
CA GLU A 12 0.30 -13.42 -19.99
C GLU A 12 0.58 -12.33 -21.02
N ARG A 13 1.32 -12.68 -22.08
CA ARG A 13 1.81 -11.74 -23.12
C ARG A 13 0.69 -10.95 -23.80
N SER A 14 -0.47 -11.55 -24.02
CA SER A 14 -1.62 -10.90 -24.68
C SER A 14 -2.16 -9.76 -23.82
N MET A 15 -2.39 -10.00 -22.53
CA MET A 15 -2.83 -9.02 -21.57
C MET A 15 -1.76 -7.95 -21.36
N ALA A 16 -0.51 -8.37 -21.17
CA ALA A 16 0.62 -7.46 -20.97
C ALA A 16 0.74 -6.45 -22.11
N LYS A 17 0.67 -6.90 -23.36
CA LYS A 17 0.75 -6.03 -24.53
C LYS A 17 -0.36 -4.97 -24.53
N ILE A 18 -1.61 -5.37 -24.29
CA ILE A 18 -2.76 -4.43 -24.26
C ILE A 18 -2.55 -3.35 -23.19
N ILE A 19 -2.15 -3.76 -21.97
CA ILE A 19 -1.94 -2.83 -20.86
C ILE A 19 -0.76 -1.90 -21.14
N VAL A 20 0.36 -2.41 -21.62
CA VAL A 20 1.54 -1.62 -21.98
C VAL A 20 1.21 -0.59 -23.05
N ASP A 21 0.54 -0.99 -24.13
CA ASP A 21 0.16 -0.09 -25.22
C ASP A 21 -0.76 1.04 -24.70
N MET A 22 -1.73 0.69 -23.84
CA MET A 22 -2.63 1.68 -23.24
C MET A 22 -1.93 2.63 -22.28
N LEU A 23 -0.99 2.14 -21.47
CA LEU A 23 -0.20 2.98 -20.57
C LEU A 23 0.72 3.92 -21.34
N HIS A 24 1.36 3.46 -22.43
CA HIS A 24 2.13 4.33 -23.32
C HIS A 24 1.28 5.41 -23.96
N LEU A 25 0.05 5.10 -24.42
CA LEU A 25 -0.89 6.10 -24.94
C LEU A 25 -1.27 7.17 -23.92
N LYS A 26 -1.18 6.86 -22.61
CA LYS A 26 -1.42 7.80 -21.50
C LYS A 26 -0.14 8.54 -21.07
N GLY A 27 0.97 8.38 -21.78
CA GLY A 27 2.23 9.08 -21.55
C GLY A 27 3.12 8.47 -20.47
N PHE A 28 2.87 7.24 -20.03
CA PHE A 28 3.75 6.54 -19.10
C PHE A 28 4.93 5.89 -19.84
N GLU A 29 6.10 5.85 -19.19
CA GLU A 29 7.22 5.01 -19.58
C GLU A 29 7.04 3.64 -18.88
N VAL A 30 6.90 2.57 -19.65
CA VAL A 30 6.58 1.25 -19.09
C VAL A 30 7.70 0.26 -19.38
N LEU A 31 8.20 -0.38 -18.34
CA LEU A 31 9.06 -1.56 -18.45
C LEU A 31 8.23 -2.79 -18.09
N HIS A 32 7.99 -3.66 -19.05
CA HIS A 32 7.32 -4.94 -18.85
C HIS A 32 8.31 -6.08 -18.67
N LEU A 33 8.01 -6.97 -17.72
CA LEU A 33 8.74 -8.19 -17.44
C LEU A 33 7.77 -9.38 -17.36
N GLU A 34 8.19 -10.54 -17.82
CA GLU A 34 7.42 -11.78 -17.72
C GLU A 34 7.58 -12.48 -16.34
N ASN A 35 8.55 -12.07 -15.55
CA ASN A 35 8.81 -12.63 -14.22
C ASN A 35 9.61 -11.63 -13.34
N GLY A 36 9.67 -11.91 -12.03
CA GLY A 36 10.31 -11.04 -11.04
C GLY A 36 11.73 -11.47 -10.61
N LYS A 37 12.46 -12.28 -11.39
CA LYS A 37 13.77 -12.85 -10.96
C LYS A 37 14.78 -11.78 -10.57
N ASP A 38 14.99 -10.78 -11.44
CA ASP A 38 16.03 -9.76 -11.31
C ASP A 38 15.49 -8.43 -10.79
N ILE A 39 14.41 -8.47 -10.04
CA ILE A 39 13.66 -7.27 -9.60
C ILE A 39 14.55 -6.22 -8.93
N LEU A 40 15.48 -6.61 -8.07
CA LEU A 40 16.35 -5.67 -7.34
C LEU A 40 17.32 -4.91 -8.25
N GLU A 41 17.85 -5.57 -9.27
CA GLU A 41 18.71 -4.92 -10.26
C GLU A 41 17.91 -3.97 -11.16
N ILE A 42 16.72 -4.39 -11.55
CA ILE A 42 15.80 -3.60 -12.37
C ILE A 42 15.34 -2.34 -11.63
N LEU A 43 14.99 -2.44 -10.35
CA LEU A 43 14.64 -1.27 -9.53
C LEU A 43 15.76 -0.24 -9.50
N LYS A 44 17.01 -0.67 -9.38
CA LYS A 44 18.17 0.24 -9.36
C LYS A 44 18.38 0.94 -10.70
N LYS A 45 18.18 0.24 -11.83
CA LYS A 45 18.39 0.77 -13.18
C LYS A 45 17.23 1.60 -13.67
N PHE A 46 16.02 1.06 -13.58
CA PHE A 46 14.81 1.68 -14.14
C PHE A 46 14.21 2.74 -13.21
N LYS A 47 14.35 2.60 -11.87
CA LYS A 47 13.82 3.52 -10.84
C LYS A 47 12.35 3.85 -11.08
N PRO A 48 11.43 2.88 -11.04
CA PRO A 48 10.02 3.11 -11.31
C PRO A 48 9.38 4.01 -10.27
N ASP A 49 8.37 4.80 -10.68
CA ASP A 49 7.52 5.59 -9.80
C ASP A 49 6.36 4.76 -9.21
N LEU A 50 6.02 3.64 -9.88
CA LEU A 50 4.96 2.72 -9.47
C LEU A 50 5.23 1.32 -10.03
N CYS A 51 4.86 0.30 -9.27
CA CYS A 51 4.95 -1.11 -9.69
C CYS A 51 3.55 -1.71 -9.83
N ILE A 52 3.35 -2.53 -10.85
CA ILE A 52 2.14 -3.33 -11.07
C ILE A 52 2.57 -4.78 -11.21
N PHE A 53 2.08 -5.67 -10.35
CA PHE A 53 2.48 -7.08 -10.35
C PHE A 53 1.24 -7.98 -10.45
N ASP A 54 1.28 -8.95 -11.37
CA ASP A 54 0.39 -10.10 -11.23
C ASP A 54 0.78 -10.90 -9.98
N VAL A 55 -0.22 -11.36 -9.26
CA VAL A 55 -0.02 -12.26 -8.13
C VAL A 55 0.37 -13.66 -8.59
N MET A 56 -0.21 -14.12 -9.70
CA MET A 56 -0.06 -15.49 -10.20
C MET A 56 1.06 -15.59 -11.25
N LEU A 57 2.29 -15.31 -10.86
CA LEU A 57 3.44 -15.44 -11.75
C LEU A 57 4.06 -16.85 -11.69
N PRO A 58 4.61 -17.39 -12.79
CA PRO A 58 5.32 -18.63 -12.76
C PRO A 58 6.64 -18.51 -11.99
N HIS A 59 7.03 -19.55 -11.28
CA HIS A 59 8.28 -19.71 -10.51
C HIS A 59 8.41 -18.86 -9.24
N ILE A 60 7.96 -17.63 -9.22
CA ILE A 60 7.97 -16.74 -8.06
C ILE A 60 6.68 -15.92 -8.06
N ASP A 61 5.86 -16.05 -7.01
CA ASP A 61 4.61 -15.31 -6.91
C ASP A 61 4.84 -13.80 -6.73
N GLY A 62 3.85 -13.00 -7.13
CA GLY A 62 3.92 -11.54 -7.05
C GLY A 62 4.13 -11.01 -5.62
N PHE A 63 3.68 -11.72 -4.59
CA PHE A 63 3.88 -11.32 -3.20
C PHE A 63 5.34 -11.42 -2.79
N SER A 64 6.01 -12.51 -3.20
CA SER A 64 7.45 -12.68 -2.99
C SER A 64 8.26 -11.60 -3.72
N VAL A 65 7.83 -11.19 -4.92
CA VAL A 65 8.43 -10.06 -5.64
C VAL A 65 8.26 -8.77 -4.86
N ALA A 66 7.06 -8.49 -4.36
CA ALA A 66 6.79 -7.29 -3.56
C ALA A 66 7.60 -7.26 -2.26
N HIS A 67 7.76 -8.38 -1.55
CA HIS A 67 8.62 -8.47 -0.38
C HIS A 67 10.07 -8.07 -0.69
N ARG A 68 10.62 -8.54 -1.83
CA ARG A 68 11.96 -8.14 -2.28
C ARG A 68 12.02 -6.64 -2.59
N VAL A 69 11.00 -6.06 -3.22
CA VAL A 69 10.92 -4.61 -3.43
C VAL A 69 10.92 -3.88 -2.10
N ARG A 70 10.11 -4.29 -1.14
CA ARG A 70 9.99 -3.66 0.19
C ARG A 70 11.26 -3.73 1.02
N SER A 71 12.09 -4.75 0.83
CA SER A 71 13.39 -4.85 1.53
C SER A 71 14.37 -3.74 1.14
N VAL A 72 14.17 -3.09 -0.02
CA VAL A 72 15.06 -2.02 -0.51
C VAL A 72 14.33 -0.68 -0.73
N ASN A 73 13.02 -0.69 -0.86
CA ASN A 73 12.19 0.51 -1.06
C ASN A 73 10.81 0.32 -0.42
N THR A 74 10.58 1.00 0.69
CA THR A 74 9.33 0.94 1.45
C THR A 74 8.24 1.86 0.89
N THR A 75 8.60 2.84 0.06
CA THR A 75 7.71 3.95 -0.34
C THR A 75 7.09 3.79 -1.73
N ILE A 76 7.76 3.09 -2.67
CA ILE A 76 7.24 2.93 -4.02
C ILE A 76 5.86 2.26 -4.01
N PRO A 77 4.83 2.83 -4.64
CA PRO A 77 3.52 2.20 -4.66
C PRO A 77 3.52 0.90 -5.46
N ILE A 78 2.84 -0.12 -4.93
CA ILE A 78 2.65 -1.42 -5.57
C ILE A 78 1.16 -1.69 -5.71
N ILE A 79 0.70 -1.97 -6.93
CA ILE A 79 -0.65 -2.43 -7.25
C ILE A 79 -0.57 -3.89 -7.66
N PHE A 80 -1.36 -4.77 -7.03
CA PHE A 80 -1.51 -6.14 -7.47
C PHE A 80 -2.68 -6.29 -8.45
N LEU A 81 -2.45 -7.08 -9.51
CA LEU A 81 -3.51 -7.63 -10.37
C LEU A 81 -3.69 -9.10 -10.03
N THR A 82 -4.92 -9.58 -9.90
CA THR A 82 -5.16 -10.96 -9.49
C THR A 82 -6.46 -11.55 -9.96
N ALA A 83 -6.43 -12.82 -10.36
CA ALA A 83 -7.63 -13.62 -10.56
C ALA A 83 -8.21 -14.15 -9.23
N LYS A 84 -7.40 -14.17 -8.15
CA LYS A 84 -7.81 -14.68 -6.85
C LYS A 84 -8.70 -13.68 -6.12
N GLY A 85 -9.80 -14.17 -5.59
CA GLY A 85 -10.78 -13.37 -4.86
C GLY A 85 -10.97 -13.82 -3.42
N LEU A 86 -10.12 -14.72 -2.93
CA LEU A 86 -10.23 -15.21 -1.56
C LEU A 86 -9.69 -14.16 -0.59
N THR A 87 -10.37 -14.00 0.52
CA THR A 87 -10.00 -13.06 1.60
C THR A 87 -8.55 -13.26 2.07
N GLN A 88 -8.05 -14.50 2.05
CA GLN A 88 -6.69 -14.81 2.46
C GLN A 88 -5.64 -14.26 1.49
N ASP A 89 -5.84 -14.39 0.18
CA ASP A 89 -4.91 -13.87 -0.84
C ASP A 89 -4.77 -12.34 -0.75
N VAL A 90 -5.87 -11.66 -0.45
CA VAL A 90 -5.86 -10.21 -0.21
C VAL A 90 -5.05 -9.87 1.04
N ILE A 91 -5.21 -10.63 2.12
CA ILE A 91 -4.45 -10.47 3.37
C ILE A 91 -2.95 -10.68 3.11
N ASP A 92 -2.58 -11.71 2.36
CA ASP A 92 -1.19 -12.03 2.04
C ASP A 92 -0.56 -10.95 1.15
N GLY A 93 -1.32 -10.40 0.20
CA GLY A 93 -0.88 -9.27 -0.64
C GLY A 93 -0.58 -8.01 0.16
N PHE A 94 -1.43 -7.66 1.12
CA PHE A 94 -1.19 -6.51 1.99
C PHE A 94 -0.07 -6.75 2.99
N ASN A 95 0.09 -7.98 3.49
CA ASN A 95 1.26 -8.35 4.29
C ASN A 95 2.56 -8.23 3.48
N ALA A 96 2.49 -8.45 2.16
CA ALA A 96 3.60 -8.21 1.24
C ALA A 96 3.86 -6.71 0.97
N GLY A 97 3.05 -5.80 1.52
CA GLY A 97 3.26 -4.36 1.44
C GLY A 97 2.67 -3.70 0.18
N ALA A 98 1.61 -4.27 -0.40
CA ALA A 98 0.85 -3.64 -1.49
C ALA A 98 0.17 -2.34 -1.04
N ASN A 99 -0.02 -1.42 -1.98
CA ASN A 99 -0.79 -0.19 -1.76
C ASN A 99 -2.22 -0.34 -2.26
N ASP A 100 -2.42 -1.18 -3.28
CA ASP A 100 -3.73 -1.41 -3.87
C ASP A 100 -3.84 -2.79 -4.51
N TYR A 101 -5.07 -3.20 -4.82
CA TYR A 101 -5.40 -4.53 -5.31
C TYR A 101 -6.55 -4.47 -6.32
N ILE A 102 -6.34 -4.99 -7.52
CA ILE A 102 -7.34 -5.00 -8.59
C ILE A 102 -7.65 -6.44 -8.97
N LYS A 103 -8.93 -6.79 -8.93
CA LYS A 103 -9.38 -8.12 -9.30
C LYS A 103 -9.57 -8.24 -10.81
N LYS A 104 -8.98 -9.26 -11.42
CA LYS A 104 -9.24 -9.67 -12.81
C LYS A 104 -10.62 -10.37 -12.91
N PRO A 105 -11.48 -10.06 -13.91
CA PRO A 105 -11.26 -9.07 -14.96
C PRO A 105 -11.55 -7.64 -14.46
N PHE A 106 -10.80 -6.67 -14.97
CA PHE A 106 -10.93 -5.25 -14.66
C PHE A 106 -10.98 -4.41 -15.94
N SER A 107 -11.47 -3.18 -15.83
CA SER A 107 -11.40 -2.23 -16.94
C SER A 107 -10.08 -1.47 -16.93
N ILE A 108 -9.62 -1.04 -18.11
CA ILE A 108 -8.43 -0.18 -18.22
C ILE A 108 -8.64 1.14 -17.45
N ASP A 109 -9.85 1.69 -17.48
CA ASP A 109 -10.17 2.92 -16.75
C ASP A 109 -10.02 2.75 -15.24
N GLU A 110 -10.42 1.59 -14.69
CA GLU A 110 -10.20 1.28 -13.27
C GLU A 110 -8.71 1.26 -12.94
N LEU A 111 -7.90 0.59 -13.75
CA LEU A 111 -6.44 0.55 -13.56
C LEU A 111 -5.83 1.96 -13.60
N LEU A 112 -6.22 2.78 -14.59
CA LEU A 112 -5.72 4.14 -14.74
C LEU A 112 -6.10 5.04 -13.56
N ILE A 113 -7.32 4.96 -13.06
CA ILE A 113 -7.78 5.71 -11.88
C ILE A 113 -6.93 5.34 -10.67
N ARG A 114 -6.65 4.06 -10.45
CA ARG A 114 -5.85 3.60 -9.32
C ARG A 114 -4.38 3.99 -9.44
N ILE A 115 -3.79 3.89 -10.64
CA ILE A 115 -2.43 4.39 -10.91
C ILE A 115 -2.35 5.89 -10.59
N ALA A 116 -3.29 6.69 -11.11
CA ALA A 116 -3.32 8.13 -10.88
C ALA A 116 -3.42 8.48 -9.39
N HIS A 117 -4.26 7.76 -8.66
CA HIS A 117 -4.44 7.93 -7.23
C HIS A 117 -3.15 7.62 -6.46
N GLN A 118 -2.49 6.48 -6.75
CA GLN A 118 -1.25 6.08 -6.08
C GLN A 118 -0.10 7.05 -6.35
N LEU A 119 0.08 7.49 -7.60
CA LEU A 119 1.11 8.47 -7.97
C LEU A 119 0.89 9.81 -7.28
N LYS A 120 -0.35 10.31 -7.26
CA LYS A 120 -0.71 11.56 -6.58
C LYS A 120 -0.42 11.50 -5.07
N GLN A 121 -0.76 10.40 -4.42
CA GLN A 121 -0.47 10.22 -2.99
C GLN A 121 1.04 10.18 -2.72
N SER A 122 1.80 9.48 -3.55
CA SER A 122 3.26 9.42 -3.43
C SER A 122 3.90 10.82 -3.58
N GLU A 123 3.42 11.64 -4.53
CA GLU A 123 3.90 13.02 -4.70
C GLU A 123 3.54 13.91 -3.51
N GLN A 124 2.33 13.78 -2.98
CA GLN A 124 1.90 14.53 -1.80
C GLN A 124 2.72 14.17 -0.56
N ALA A 125 3.02 12.88 -0.38
CA ALA A 125 3.87 12.41 0.70
C ALA A 125 5.31 12.97 0.58
N ALA A 126 5.85 13.03 -0.65
CA ALA A 126 7.18 13.57 -0.92
C ALA A 126 7.27 15.10 -0.76
N SER A 127 6.16 15.82 -1.01
CA SER A 127 6.09 17.29 -0.91
C SER A 127 5.58 17.81 0.44
N ALA A 128 5.11 16.94 1.31
CA ALA A 128 4.64 17.32 2.63
C ALA A 128 5.77 17.94 3.45
N ALA A 129 5.50 19.09 4.06
CA ALA A 129 6.42 19.70 5.02
C ALA A 129 6.75 18.70 6.14
N PRO A 130 7.96 18.77 6.71
CA PRO A 130 8.37 17.87 7.78
C PRO A 130 7.31 17.85 8.90
N ALA A 131 6.51 16.79 8.94
CA ALA A 131 5.62 16.58 10.06
C ALA A 131 6.45 16.11 11.26
N ALA A 132 6.32 16.81 12.37
CA ALA A 132 6.96 16.37 13.61
C ALA A 132 6.48 14.96 13.97
N ASP A 133 7.39 14.19 14.56
CA ASP A 133 7.04 12.88 15.11
C ASP A 133 5.87 13.01 16.10
N ARG A 134 4.94 12.10 16.02
CA ARG A 134 3.79 12.08 16.93
C ARG A 134 4.03 11.08 18.03
N ILE A 135 4.01 11.58 19.25
CA ILE A 135 4.22 10.77 20.47
C ILE A 135 2.85 10.52 21.10
N LEU A 136 2.57 9.24 21.36
CA LEU A 136 1.33 8.82 22.02
C LEU A 136 1.64 7.66 22.98
N GLY A 137 1.59 7.93 24.30
CA GLY A 137 2.07 6.97 25.31
C GLY A 137 3.55 6.65 25.17
N ASP A 138 3.86 5.39 24.93
CA ASP A 138 5.21 4.87 24.64
C ASP A 138 5.46 4.62 23.15
N CYS A 139 4.60 5.20 22.29
CA CYS A 139 4.73 5.09 20.84
C CYS A 139 5.25 6.40 20.24
N ILE A 140 6.23 6.30 19.32
CA ILE A 140 6.74 7.39 18.49
C ILE A 140 6.46 7.02 17.04
N PHE A 141 5.59 7.77 16.40
CA PHE A 141 5.25 7.58 14.99
C PHE A 141 5.90 8.65 14.14
N SER A 142 6.80 8.24 13.26
CA SER A 142 7.45 9.10 12.27
C SER A 142 6.91 8.81 10.87
N SER A 143 6.07 9.71 10.38
CA SER A 143 5.53 9.59 9.01
C SER A 143 6.59 9.80 7.94
N GLN A 144 7.64 10.56 8.23
CA GLN A 144 8.75 10.83 7.31
C GLN A 144 9.72 9.66 7.20
N GLN A 145 10.05 9.05 8.33
CA GLN A 145 10.96 7.91 8.37
C GLN A 145 10.26 6.58 8.06
N TYR A 146 8.92 6.61 7.91
CA TYR A 146 8.13 5.38 7.75
C TYR A 146 8.36 4.39 8.88
N THR A 147 8.41 4.90 10.12
CA THR A 147 8.69 4.09 11.30
C THR A 147 7.64 4.29 12.40
N LEU A 148 7.42 3.23 13.14
CA LEU A 148 6.70 3.25 14.41
C LEU A 148 7.61 2.61 15.45
N GLN A 149 7.99 3.36 16.46
CA GLN A 149 8.62 2.83 17.67
C GLN A 149 7.54 2.59 18.72
N VAL A 150 7.57 1.43 19.37
CA VAL A 150 6.67 1.04 20.47
C VAL A 150 7.55 0.45 21.58
N GLY A 151 7.76 1.19 22.64
CA GLY A 151 8.77 0.84 23.64
C GLY A 151 10.14 0.69 22.99
N ASP A 152 10.77 -0.48 23.13
CA ASP A 152 12.08 -0.79 22.54
C ASP A 152 12.00 -1.35 21.11
N SER A 153 10.80 -1.62 20.61
CA SER A 153 10.60 -2.21 19.28
C SER A 153 10.42 -1.14 18.21
N ILE A 154 11.12 -1.28 17.07
CA ILE A 154 11.00 -0.38 15.92
C ILE A 154 10.45 -1.18 14.73
N PHE A 155 9.37 -0.69 14.14
CA PHE A 155 8.70 -1.27 12.98
C PHE A 155 8.86 -0.34 11.78
N SER A 156 9.28 -0.90 10.64
CA SER A 156 9.22 -0.19 9.35
C SER A 156 7.81 -0.29 8.78
N LEU A 157 7.27 0.84 8.36
CA LEU A 157 5.91 0.95 7.84
C LEU A 157 5.92 1.08 6.31
N SER A 158 4.94 0.51 5.66
CA SER A 158 4.62 0.85 4.27
C SER A 158 3.94 2.21 4.18
N GLN A 159 3.93 2.81 2.99
CA GLN A 159 3.24 4.09 2.77
C GLN A 159 1.77 4.04 3.25
N ARG A 160 1.07 2.96 2.95
CA ARG A 160 -0.34 2.81 3.32
C ARG A 160 -0.54 2.71 4.84
N GLU A 161 0.37 2.06 5.55
CA GLU A 161 0.35 2.04 7.02
C GLU A 161 0.57 3.43 7.59
N VAL A 162 1.48 4.21 7.01
CA VAL A 162 1.73 5.60 7.39
C VAL A 162 0.47 6.44 7.20
N GLU A 163 -0.25 6.30 6.08
CA GLU A 163 -1.48 7.02 5.80
C GLU A 163 -2.58 6.71 6.82
N VAL A 164 -2.84 5.42 7.08
CA VAL A 164 -3.83 4.99 8.09
C VAL A 164 -3.43 5.47 9.49
N MET A 165 -2.17 5.28 9.86
CA MET A 165 -1.68 5.71 11.17
C MET A 165 -1.68 7.22 11.33
N SER A 166 -1.39 7.98 10.28
CA SER A 166 -1.44 9.45 10.31
C SER A 166 -2.83 9.95 10.72
N LEU A 167 -3.89 9.32 10.20
CA LEU A 167 -5.25 9.65 10.59
C LEU A 167 -5.54 9.21 12.03
N LEU A 168 -5.15 7.99 12.42
CA LEU A 168 -5.37 7.47 13.77
C LEU A 168 -4.66 8.29 14.85
N PHE A 169 -3.43 8.77 14.57
CA PHE A 169 -2.65 9.59 15.50
C PHE A 169 -2.97 11.08 15.44
N GLN A 170 -3.78 11.53 14.48
CA GLN A 170 -4.20 12.93 14.38
C GLN A 170 -5.17 13.32 15.50
N ARG A 171 -6.04 12.37 15.88
CA ARG A 171 -7.08 12.58 16.89
C ARG A 171 -7.15 11.37 17.82
N PRO A 172 -6.13 11.21 18.70
CA PRO A 172 -6.17 10.16 19.70
C PRO A 172 -7.39 10.36 20.59
N GLU A 173 -7.93 9.27 21.12
CA GLU A 173 -9.12 9.24 21.97
C GLU A 173 -10.45 9.60 21.25
N GLU A 174 -10.41 10.03 19.98
CA GLU A 174 -11.61 10.24 19.17
C GLU A 174 -11.95 9.03 18.31
N ILE A 175 -13.21 8.89 17.96
CA ILE A 175 -13.68 7.85 17.03
C ILE A 175 -13.47 8.34 15.61
N ILE A 176 -12.68 7.61 14.84
CA ILE A 176 -12.51 7.83 13.41
C ILE A 176 -13.47 6.91 12.68
N ASN A 177 -14.40 7.50 11.94
CA ASN A 177 -15.41 6.76 11.20
C ASN A 177 -14.75 5.90 10.11
N ARG A 178 -15.21 4.63 9.97
CA ARG A 178 -14.69 3.68 8.98
C ARG A 178 -14.76 4.22 7.56
N LYS A 179 -15.90 4.81 7.16
CA LYS A 179 -16.10 5.37 5.82
C LYS A 179 -15.17 6.55 5.59
N GLN A 180 -14.98 7.42 6.57
CA GLN A 180 -14.04 8.54 6.48
C GLN A 180 -12.60 8.05 6.26
N LEU A 181 -12.16 7.01 6.98
CA LEU A 181 -10.85 6.38 6.75
C LEU A 181 -10.70 5.86 5.33
N LEU A 182 -11.70 5.13 4.83
CA LEU A 182 -11.70 4.58 3.48
C LEU A 182 -11.60 5.67 2.41
N LEU A 183 -12.43 6.69 2.50
CA LEU A 183 -12.42 7.80 1.54
C LEU A 183 -11.11 8.59 1.59
N SER A 184 -10.54 8.81 2.77
CA SER A 184 -9.29 9.56 2.92
C SER A 184 -8.08 8.80 2.39
N VAL A 185 -8.04 7.47 2.57
CA VAL A 185 -6.87 6.65 2.24
C VAL A 185 -6.99 6.01 0.85
N TRP A 186 -8.19 5.59 0.43
CA TRP A 186 -8.40 4.90 -0.86
C TRP A 186 -9.22 5.68 -1.86
N GLY A 187 -9.88 6.77 -1.46
CA GLY A 187 -10.74 7.57 -2.31
C GLY A 187 -12.16 7.02 -2.48
N ASP A 188 -12.41 5.78 -2.10
CA ASP A 188 -13.73 5.13 -2.14
C ASP A 188 -13.94 4.19 -0.95
N ASP A 189 -15.21 3.84 -0.67
CA ASP A 189 -15.62 2.92 0.38
C ASP A 189 -16.07 1.56 -0.17
N SER A 190 -15.49 1.12 -1.29
CA SER A 190 -15.78 -0.16 -1.92
C SER A 190 -15.58 -1.35 -0.96
N PHE A 191 -16.24 -2.47 -1.27
CA PHE A 191 -16.12 -3.70 -0.51
C PHE A 191 -14.65 -4.14 -0.40
N TYR A 192 -13.86 -4.00 -1.46
CA TYR A 192 -12.45 -4.38 -1.48
C TYR A 192 -11.61 -3.49 -0.57
N ASN A 193 -11.77 -2.17 -0.66
CA ASN A 193 -11.05 -1.24 0.22
C ASN A 193 -11.45 -1.41 1.69
N SER A 194 -12.70 -1.78 1.93
CA SER A 194 -13.16 -2.13 3.28
C SER A 194 -12.40 -3.34 3.85
N ARG A 195 -12.15 -4.38 3.03
CA ARG A 195 -11.32 -5.53 3.44
C ARG A 195 -9.86 -5.15 3.62
N ASN A 196 -9.34 -4.31 2.74
CA ASN A 196 -7.98 -3.78 2.85
C ASN A 196 -7.77 -3.07 4.19
N LEU A 197 -8.67 -2.18 4.56
CA LEU A 197 -8.62 -1.48 5.83
C LEU A 197 -8.57 -2.46 7.03
N ASP A 198 -9.34 -3.54 7.00
CA ASP A 198 -9.34 -4.53 8.09
C ASP A 198 -7.96 -5.19 8.26
N VAL A 199 -7.23 -5.43 7.16
CA VAL A 199 -5.87 -5.97 7.21
C VAL A 199 -4.91 -4.98 7.86
N TYR A 200 -4.94 -3.71 7.44
CA TYR A 200 -4.08 -2.67 8.05
C TYR A 200 -4.40 -2.45 9.53
N ILE A 201 -5.67 -2.41 9.91
CA ILE A 201 -6.08 -2.31 11.30
C ILE A 201 -5.57 -3.50 12.13
N ARG A 202 -5.63 -4.72 11.58
CA ARG A 202 -5.09 -5.91 12.23
C ARG A 202 -3.58 -5.79 12.44
N LYS A 203 -2.85 -5.35 11.40
CA LYS A 203 -1.39 -5.20 11.44
C LYS A 203 -0.97 -4.12 12.44
N ILE A 204 -1.63 -2.97 12.46
CA ILE A 204 -1.38 -1.90 13.44
C ILE A 204 -1.63 -2.40 14.87
N ARG A 205 -2.67 -3.22 15.09
CA ARG A 205 -2.86 -3.84 16.41
C ARG A 205 -1.72 -4.74 16.83
N THR A 206 -1.13 -5.49 15.88
CA THR A 206 0.02 -6.33 16.17
C THR A 206 1.21 -5.49 16.65
N TYR A 207 1.44 -4.32 16.05
CA TYR A 207 2.47 -3.39 16.51
C TYR A 207 2.20 -2.90 17.94
N PHE A 208 0.95 -2.53 18.25
CA PHE A 208 0.57 -2.04 19.59
C PHE A 208 0.58 -3.13 20.66
N GLN A 209 0.70 -4.42 20.31
CA GLN A 209 0.88 -5.49 21.31
C GLN A 209 2.18 -5.35 22.09
N ALA A 210 3.18 -4.65 21.53
CA ALA A 210 4.44 -4.34 22.21
C ALA A 210 4.28 -3.25 23.31
N SER A 211 3.11 -2.59 23.40
CA SER A 211 2.83 -1.53 24.37
C SER A 211 1.76 -1.97 25.39
N ALA A 212 2.00 -1.65 26.66
CA ALA A 212 0.96 -1.73 27.69
C ALA A 212 0.10 -0.46 27.77
N ARG A 213 0.54 0.66 27.12
CA ARG A 213 -0.05 2.00 27.31
C ARG A 213 -0.98 2.43 26.18
N ILE A 214 -0.96 1.77 25.03
CA ILE A 214 -1.76 2.14 23.86
C ILE A 214 -2.54 0.92 23.35
N SER A 215 -3.71 1.14 22.82
CA SER A 215 -4.44 0.10 22.09
C SER A 215 -5.37 0.70 21.03
N LEU A 216 -5.65 -0.10 20.00
CA LEU A 216 -6.58 0.26 18.92
C LEU A 216 -7.85 -0.58 19.06
N ILE A 217 -8.94 0.08 19.42
CA ILE A 217 -10.26 -0.56 19.55
C ILE A 217 -11.09 -0.39 18.29
N THR A 218 -11.95 -1.36 18.00
CA THR A 218 -12.99 -1.27 16.99
C THR A 218 -14.34 -1.06 17.63
N LEU A 219 -15.02 0.00 17.23
CA LEU A 219 -16.44 0.18 17.50
C LEU A 219 -17.20 -0.39 16.30
N LYS A 220 -17.87 -1.53 16.53
CA LYS A 220 -18.57 -2.27 15.48
C LYS A 220 -19.52 -1.36 14.70
N SER A 221 -19.45 -1.41 13.38
CA SER A 221 -20.26 -0.60 12.45
C SER A 221 -20.04 0.93 12.52
N VAL A 222 -19.14 1.42 13.37
CA VAL A 222 -18.86 2.87 13.53
C VAL A 222 -17.46 3.20 13.01
N GLY A 223 -16.42 2.62 13.60
CA GLY A 223 -15.04 2.96 13.25
C GLY A 223 -14.02 2.46 14.24
N PHE A 224 -12.95 3.23 14.37
CA PHE A 224 -11.78 2.86 15.16
C PHE A 224 -11.40 3.99 16.11
N LYS A 225 -10.80 3.64 17.23
CA LYS A 225 -10.32 4.59 18.22
C LYS A 225 -9.00 4.09 18.81
N VAL A 226 -8.00 4.97 18.80
CA VAL A 226 -6.76 4.72 19.56
C VAL A 226 -6.99 5.23 20.98
N ILE A 227 -6.69 4.39 21.96
CA ILE A 227 -6.86 4.74 23.38
C ILE A 227 -5.53 4.63 24.12
N LEU A 228 -5.30 5.53 25.05
CA LEU A 228 -4.29 5.43 26.08
C LEU A 228 -4.86 4.63 27.27
N LYS A 229 -4.04 3.75 27.86
CA LYS A 229 -4.37 2.94 29.03
C LYS A 229 -3.72 3.51 30.28
#